data_20699e0e8a89935ad9af9f67dfd9c2e1
#
_entry.id   20699e0e8a89935ad9af9f67dfd9c2e1
#
_cell.length_a   1.000
_cell.length_b   1.000
_cell.length_c   1.000
_cell.angle_alpha   90.00
_cell.angle_beta   90.00
_cell.angle_gamma   90.00
#
_symmetry.space_group_name_H-M   'P 1'
#
loop_
_entity.id
_entity.type
_entity.pdbx_description
1 polymer ?
#
loop_
_entity_poly.entity_id
_entity_poly.type
_entity_poly.pdbx_seq_one_letter_code
_entity_poly.pdbx_strand_id
1 'polypeptide(L)'
;KDNAGKKGKGGTRYQNSQFYFRNGFCWTDVNTTYIKSRLKENGVYDVLSMSLFSLSHKIPDWYIVCLLNSKYISEYIDNFINSTQHFQINDAIVPIKIPTEKELKEFNEIFSRATELKKQEFKNEKNKGEIYEELDKLQDKLDSKVYSLYEITK
;
A
#
# COMPACT_ATOMS: atom_id res chain seq x y z
N LYS A 1 21.15 7.50 -22.96
CA LYS A 1 20.72 6.23 -23.60
C LYS A 1 20.50 5.23 -22.49
N ASP A 2 19.24 4.93 -22.24
CA ASP A 2 18.84 3.96 -21.20
C ASP A 2 19.38 2.58 -21.55
N ASN A 3 20.21 2.03 -20.66
CA ASN A 3 20.67 0.65 -20.74
C ASN A 3 19.58 -0.29 -20.17
N ALA A 4 18.32 -0.10 -20.57
CA ALA A 4 17.21 -0.95 -20.13
C ALA A 4 17.55 -2.42 -20.37
N GLY A 5 17.61 -3.19 -19.30
CA GLY A 5 17.87 -4.62 -19.35
C GLY A 5 19.35 -5.04 -19.51
N LYS A 6 20.30 -4.10 -19.66
CA LYS A 6 21.73 -4.44 -19.69
C LYS A 6 22.34 -4.42 -18.28
N LYS A 7 23.18 -5.40 -17.99
CA LYS A 7 23.97 -5.39 -16.76
C LYS A 7 24.95 -4.22 -16.80
N GLY A 8 24.91 -3.34 -15.81
CA GLY A 8 25.95 -2.33 -15.61
C GLY A 8 27.28 -2.94 -15.16
N LYS A 9 28.34 -2.13 -15.03
CA LYS A 9 29.60 -2.52 -14.42
C LYS A 9 29.32 -3.10 -13.01
N GLY A 10 29.69 -4.32 -12.76
CA GLY A 10 29.41 -4.99 -11.48
C GLY A 10 28.11 -5.81 -11.45
N GLY A 11 27.43 -6.03 -12.59
CA GLY A 11 26.24 -6.88 -12.67
C GLY A 11 24.90 -6.19 -12.27
N THR A 12 24.92 -4.91 -11.95
CA THR A 12 23.74 -4.13 -11.61
C THR A 12 22.85 -3.90 -12.83
N ARG A 13 21.56 -4.12 -12.67
CA ARG A 13 20.54 -3.79 -13.68
C ARG A 13 19.94 -2.43 -13.40
N TYR A 14 19.98 -1.52 -14.37
CA TYR A 14 19.27 -0.26 -14.37
C TYR A 14 18.04 -0.40 -15.26
N GLN A 15 16.86 -0.48 -14.64
CA GLN A 15 15.60 -0.58 -15.37
C GLN A 15 14.67 0.54 -14.92
N ASN A 16 13.90 1.10 -15.87
CA ASN A 16 12.86 2.08 -15.56
C ASN A 16 13.37 3.31 -14.79
N SER A 17 14.61 3.75 -15.04
CA SER A 17 15.22 4.89 -14.34
C SER A 17 14.41 6.19 -14.44
N GLN A 18 13.58 6.35 -15.50
CA GLN A 18 12.66 7.48 -15.67
C GLN A 18 11.59 7.57 -14.57
N PHE A 19 11.37 6.50 -13.80
CA PHE A 19 10.44 6.48 -12.67
C PHE A 19 11.13 6.59 -11.31
N TYR A 20 12.45 6.62 -11.27
CA TYR A 20 13.19 6.79 -10.01
C TYR A 20 12.83 8.12 -9.37
N PHE A 21 12.78 8.13 -8.05
CA PHE A 21 12.42 9.29 -7.22
C PHE A 21 10.98 9.83 -7.42
N ARG A 22 10.16 9.17 -8.24
CA ARG A 22 8.74 9.49 -8.35
C ARG A 22 8.01 8.97 -7.10
N ASN A 23 7.14 9.82 -6.54
CA ASN A 23 6.25 9.44 -5.47
C ASN A 23 5.21 8.44 -5.97
N GLY A 24 4.85 7.49 -5.12
CA GLY A 24 3.90 6.43 -5.43
C GLY A 24 3.63 5.58 -4.20
N PHE A 25 3.30 4.32 -4.39
CA PHE A 25 3.13 3.35 -3.32
C PHE A 25 3.84 2.04 -3.66
N CYS A 26 4.16 1.29 -2.64
CA CYS A 26 4.76 -0.03 -2.77
C CYS A 26 4.17 -0.98 -1.73
N TRP A 27 4.42 -2.26 -1.90
CA TRP A 27 4.09 -3.31 -0.94
C TRP A 27 5.26 -4.26 -0.74
N THR A 28 5.17 -5.08 0.29
CA THR A 28 6.14 -6.13 0.54
C THR A 28 5.79 -7.36 -0.29
N ASP A 29 6.71 -7.86 -1.10
CA ASP A 29 6.50 -9.02 -1.98
C ASP A 29 6.13 -10.27 -1.18
N VAL A 30 6.89 -10.57 -0.12
CA VAL A 30 6.65 -11.74 0.72
C VAL A 30 5.77 -11.36 1.91
N ASN A 31 4.57 -11.93 1.97
CA ASN A 31 3.61 -11.69 3.04
C ASN A 31 3.14 -13.02 3.62
N THR A 32 3.21 -13.15 4.94
CA THR A 32 2.77 -14.37 5.66
C THR A 32 1.37 -14.24 6.25
N THR A 33 0.80 -13.04 6.27
CA THR A 33 -0.48 -12.76 6.92
C THR A 33 -1.40 -11.89 6.06
N TYR A 34 -0.92 -10.72 5.64
CA TYR A 34 -1.67 -9.75 4.83
C TYR A 34 -0.70 -8.85 4.07
N ILE A 35 -1.19 -8.21 3.03
CA ILE A 35 -0.38 -7.27 2.25
C ILE A 35 -0.06 -6.05 3.10
N LYS A 36 1.22 -5.68 3.09
CA LYS A 36 1.74 -4.48 3.75
C LYS A 36 2.13 -3.46 2.71
N SER A 37 1.22 -2.52 2.46
CA SER A 37 1.44 -1.44 1.52
C SER A 37 1.77 -0.13 2.24
N ARG A 38 2.56 0.72 1.58
CA ARG A 38 2.96 2.03 2.10
C ARG A 38 3.21 3.01 0.98
N LEU A 39 3.09 4.31 1.29
CA LEU A 39 3.59 5.35 0.40
C LEU A 39 5.10 5.24 0.26
N LYS A 40 5.58 5.57 -0.92
CA LYS A 40 7.00 5.66 -1.24
C LYS A 40 7.29 7.04 -1.82
N GLU A 41 8.15 7.74 -1.14
CA GLU A 41 8.61 9.06 -1.53
C GLU A 41 10.12 9.02 -1.81
N ASN A 42 10.51 9.68 -2.89
CA ASN A 42 11.91 9.98 -3.18
C ASN A 42 12.85 8.77 -3.15
N GLY A 43 12.45 7.65 -3.74
CA GLY A 43 13.19 6.39 -3.68
C GLY A 43 13.46 5.72 -5.02
N VAL A 44 14.41 4.80 -5.03
CA VAL A 44 14.69 3.87 -6.12
C VAL A 44 13.98 2.55 -5.86
N TYR A 45 13.62 1.83 -6.90
CA TYR A 45 12.86 0.58 -6.83
C TYR A 45 13.78 -0.63 -6.87
N ASP A 46 13.34 -1.70 -6.20
CA ASP A 46 13.96 -3.01 -6.27
C ASP A 46 12.88 -4.07 -6.48
N VAL A 47 13.28 -5.29 -6.82
CA VAL A 47 12.39 -6.43 -7.06
C VAL A 47 11.51 -6.72 -5.83
N LEU A 48 12.07 -6.58 -4.64
CA LEU A 48 11.36 -6.81 -3.37
C LEU A 48 10.49 -5.62 -2.90
N SER A 49 10.51 -4.52 -3.63
CA SER A 49 9.74 -3.31 -3.33
C SER A 49 9.24 -2.68 -4.63
N MET A 50 8.43 -3.44 -5.35
CA MET A 50 7.79 -2.96 -6.57
C MET A 50 6.96 -1.71 -6.24
N SER A 51 6.97 -0.75 -7.17
CA SER A 51 6.25 0.50 -6.97
C SER A 51 5.28 0.76 -8.11
N LEU A 52 4.12 1.27 -7.73
CA LEU A 52 3.07 1.72 -8.62
C LEU A 52 2.72 3.18 -8.34
N PHE A 53 2.05 3.78 -9.28
CA PHE A 53 1.60 5.16 -9.24
C PHE A 53 0.17 5.23 -9.75
N SER A 54 -0.69 5.95 -9.06
CA SER A 54 -2.00 6.26 -9.61
C SER A 54 -1.85 7.17 -10.83
N LEU A 55 -2.62 6.87 -11.86
CA LEU A 55 -2.76 7.72 -13.05
C LEU A 55 -4.03 8.58 -12.98
N SER A 56 -4.83 8.42 -11.94
CA SER A 56 -6.10 9.13 -11.77
C SER A 56 -6.03 10.10 -10.59
N HIS A 57 -6.37 11.35 -10.82
CA HIS A 57 -6.51 12.34 -9.74
C HIS A 57 -7.65 12.01 -8.77
N LYS A 58 -8.62 11.17 -9.18
CA LYS A 58 -9.73 10.72 -8.32
C LYS A 58 -9.36 9.60 -7.38
N ILE A 59 -8.21 8.94 -7.61
CA ILE A 59 -7.74 7.78 -6.85
C ILE A 59 -6.30 8.08 -6.41
N PRO A 60 -6.10 8.81 -5.31
CA PRO A 60 -4.75 9.11 -4.83
C PRO A 60 -4.05 7.85 -4.30
N ASP A 61 -2.71 7.82 -4.36
CA ASP A 61 -1.90 6.68 -3.94
C ASP A 61 -2.18 6.25 -2.50
N TRP A 62 -2.37 7.20 -1.58
CA TRP A 62 -2.69 6.89 -0.18
C TRP A 62 -4.03 6.16 -0.01
N TYR A 63 -5.01 6.42 -0.87
CA TYR A 63 -6.28 5.68 -0.86
C TYR A 63 -6.08 4.23 -1.29
N ILE A 64 -5.26 3.98 -2.32
CA ILE A 64 -4.90 2.63 -2.73
C ILE A 64 -4.18 1.90 -1.60
N VAL A 65 -3.28 2.58 -0.88
CA VAL A 65 -2.62 2.03 0.31
C VAL A 65 -3.64 1.63 1.39
N CYS A 66 -4.67 2.43 1.64
CA CYS A 66 -5.76 2.06 2.55
C CYS A 66 -6.47 0.77 2.10
N LEU A 67 -6.82 0.67 0.83
CA LEU A 67 -7.49 -0.52 0.31
C LEU A 67 -6.61 -1.77 0.42
N LEU A 68 -5.35 -1.69 -0.01
CA LEU A 68 -4.41 -2.81 0.04
C LEU A 68 -4.11 -3.30 1.46
N ASN A 69 -4.14 -2.40 2.43
CA ASN A 69 -3.95 -2.75 3.85
C ASN A 69 -5.25 -3.21 4.54
N SER A 70 -6.38 -3.28 3.83
CA SER A 70 -7.62 -3.80 4.40
C SER A 70 -7.64 -5.32 4.40
N LYS A 71 -8.36 -5.85 5.39
CA LYS A 71 -8.60 -7.29 5.50
C LYS A 71 -9.33 -7.85 4.27
N TYR A 72 -10.34 -7.13 3.77
CA TYR A 72 -11.10 -7.56 2.60
C TYR A 72 -10.22 -7.76 1.36
N ILE A 73 -9.36 -6.80 1.04
CA ILE A 73 -8.48 -6.91 -0.14
C ILE A 73 -7.43 -8.01 0.07
N SER A 74 -6.90 -8.18 1.28
CA SER A 74 -6.00 -9.30 1.58
C SER A 74 -6.69 -10.65 1.39
N GLU A 75 -7.91 -10.83 1.92
CA GLU A 75 -8.72 -12.04 1.73
C GLU A 75 -9.07 -12.26 0.25
N TYR A 76 -9.36 -11.20 -0.51
CA TYR A 76 -9.63 -11.28 -1.94
C TYR A 76 -8.39 -11.80 -2.71
N ILE A 77 -7.22 -11.27 -2.41
CA ILE A 77 -5.98 -11.68 -3.06
C ILE A 77 -5.66 -13.13 -2.73
N ASP A 78 -5.73 -13.52 -1.47
CA ASP A 78 -5.42 -14.88 -1.02
C ASP A 78 -6.35 -15.93 -1.64
N ASN A 79 -7.62 -15.60 -1.80
CA ASN A 79 -8.62 -16.56 -2.29
C ASN A 79 -8.77 -16.60 -3.82
N PHE A 80 -8.52 -15.47 -4.51
CA PHE A 80 -8.87 -15.35 -5.93
C PHE A 80 -7.69 -15.07 -6.85
N ILE A 81 -6.58 -14.55 -6.34
CA ILE A 81 -5.45 -14.14 -7.16
C ILE A 81 -4.25 -15.03 -6.92
N ASN A 82 -3.79 -15.12 -5.70
CA ASN A 82 -2.56 -15.80 -5.36
C ASN A 82 -2.61 -16.40 -3.96
N SER A 83 -2.59 -17.72 -3.90
CA SER A 83 -2.52 -18.47 -2.64
C SER A 83 -1.09 -18.62 -2.09
N THR A 84 -0.09 -18.05 -2.76
CA THR A 84 1.30 -18.08 -2.32
C THR A 84 1.64 -16.87 -1.47
N GLN A 85 2.73 -16.96 -0.72
CA GLN A 85 3.21 -15.85 0.12
C GLN A 85 3.83 -14.69 -0.69
N HIS A 86 3.92 -14.82 -2.02
CA HIS A 86 4.48 -13.83 -2.93
C HIS A 86 3.39 -13.13 -3.72
N PHE A 87 3.25 -11.82 -3.53
CA PHE A 87 2.34 -10.98 -4.30
C PHE A 87 3.13 -10.09 -5.24
N GLN A 88 3.13 -10.44 -6.52
CA GLN A 88 3.87 -9.73 -7.57
C GLN A 88 2.95 -8.79 -8.36
N ILE A 89 3.57 -7.90 -9.14
CA ILE A 89 2.85 -6.93 -9.97
C ILE A 89 1.89 -7.59 -10.98
N ASN A 90 2.21 -8.80 -11.43
CA ASN A 90 1.35 -9.56 -12.33
C ASN A 90 0.06 -10.03 -11.65
N ASP A 91 0.08 -10.11 -10.32
CA ASP A 91 -1.05 -10.51 -9.49
C ASP A 91 -1.89 -9.28 -9.07
N ALA A 92 -1.44 -8.06 -9.40
CA ALA A 92 -2.06 -6.81 -8.99
C ALA A 92 -3.37 -6.48 -9.73
N ILE A 93 -4.19 -7.50 -10.03
CA ILE A 93 -5.55 -7.34 -10.58
C ILE A 93 -6.53 -7.23 -9.42
N VAL A 94 -6.47 -6.07 -8.74
CA VAL A 94 -7.37 -5.78 -7.61
C VAL A 94 -8.43 -4.79 -8.07
N PRO A 95 -9.72 -5.07 -7.86
CA PRO A 95 -10.78 -4.15 -8.22
C PRO A 95 -10.73 -2.91 -7.30
N ILE A 96 -10.41 -1.75 -7.86
CA ILE A 96 -10.38 -0.49 -7.14
C ILE A 96 -11.69 0.26 -7.38
N LYS A 97 -12.52 0.38 -6.35
CA LYS A 97 -13.75 1.18 -6.39
C LYS A 97 -13.40 2.67 -6.31
N ILE A 98 -13.96 3.47 -7.21
CA ILE A 98 -13.77 4.93 -7.18
C ILE A 98 -14.59 5.50 -6.02
N PRO A 99 -13.97 6.16 -5.03
CA PRO A 99 -14.68 6.68 -3.87
C PRO A 99 -15.43 7.98 -4.22
N THR A 100 -16.49 8.25 -3.48
CA THR A 100 -17.08 9.59 -3.43
C THR A 100 -16.16 10.55 -2.65
N GLU A 101 -16.35 11.85 -2.80
CA GLU A 101 -15.57 12.84 -2.04
C GLU A 101 -15.72 12.68 -0.52
N LYS A 102 -16.90 12.30 -0.06
CA LYS A 102 -17.17 12.02 1.35
C LYS A 102 -16.36 10.82 1.84
N GLU A 103 -16.42 9.71 1.11
CA GLU A 103 -15.65 8.50 1.43
C GLU A 103 -14.16 8.79 1.42
N LEU A 104 -13.68 9.51 0.40
CA LEU A 104 -12.28 9.89 0.29
C LEU A 104 -11.80 10.68 1.51
N LYS A 105 -12.61 11.64 2.00
CA LYS A 105 -12.31 12.38 3.22
C LYS A 105 -12.19 11.46 4.44
N GLU A 106 -13.14 10.53 4.60
CA GLU A 106 -13.15 9.59 5.72
C GLU A 106 -11.95 8.64 5.70
N PHE A 107 -11.55 8.15 4.52
CA PHE A 107 -10.31 7.36 4.36
C PHE A 107 -9.06 8.19 4.66
N ASN A 108 -9.03 9.46 4.26
CA ASN A 108 -7.89 10.34 4.53
C ASN A 108 -7.70 10.60 6.03
N GLU A 109 -8.78 10.73 6.79
CA GLU A 109 -8.70 10.87 8.25
C GLU A 109 -8.03 9.66 8.90
N ILE A 110 -8.42 8.45 8.49
CA ILE A 110 -7.81 7.20 8.99
C ILE A 110 -6.34 7.13 8.60
N PHE A 111 -6.03 7.36 7.32
CA PHE A 111 -4.66 7.30 6.80
C PHE A 111 -3.73 8.30 7.49
N SER A 112 -4.17 9.55 7.61
CA SER A 112 -3.39 10.62 8.23
C SER A 112 -3.10 10.31 9.69
N ARG A 113 -4.10 9.83 10.43
CA ARG A 113 -3.93 9.48 11.85
C ARG A 113 -2.98 8.29 12.04
N ALA A 114 -3.14 7.24 11.23
CA ALA A 114 -2.24 6.08 11.28
C ALA A 114 -0.79 6.47 10.95
N THR A 115 -0.60 7.35 9.96
CA THR A 115 0.72 7.85 9.58
C THR A 115 1.36 8.68 10.70
N GLU A 116 0.59 9.51 11.39
CA GLU A 116 1.05 10.29 12.53
C GLU A 116 1.49 9.39 13.69
N LEU A 117 0.70 8.39 14.04
CA LEU A 117 1.04 7.41 15.08
C LEU A 117 2.34 6.66 14.76
N LYS A 118 2.52 6.26 13.51
CA LYS A 118 3.77 5.63 13.08
C LYS A 118 4.97 6.58 13.16
N LYS A 119 4.80 7.86 12.86
CA LYS A 119 5.85 8.87 13.06
C LYS A 119 6.21 9.04 14.52
N GLN A 120 5.22 9.06 15.43
CA GLN A 120 5.45 9.12 16.87
C GLN A 120 6.16 7.88 17.39
N GLU A 121 5.82 6.68 16.90
CA GLU A 121 6.54 5.45 17.20
C GLU A 121 8.02 5.53 16.83
N PHE A 122 8.32 5.97 15.61
CA PHE A 122 9.70 6.13 15.14
C PHE A 122 10.52 7.11 15.98
N LYS A 123 9.89 8.17 16.48
CA LYS A 123 10.55 9.18 17.31
C LYS A 123 10.58 8.81 18.79
N ASN A 124 9.98 7.71 19.19
CA ASN A 124 9.77 7.31 20.59
C ASN A 124 9.05 8.39 21.46
N GLU A 125 8.14 9.15 20.83
CA GLU A 125 7.41 10.25 21.48
C GLU A 125 6.22 9.76 22.33
N LYS A 126 5.77 8.52 22.16
CA LYS A 126 4.63 7.94 22.86
C LYS A 126 4.87 6.47 23.21
N ASN A 127 4.14 5.98 24.23
CA ASN A 127 4.20 4.57 24.62
C ASN A 127 3.75 3.68 23.44
N LYS A 128 4.55 2.67 23.13
CA LYS A 128 4.26 1.75 22.01
C LYS A 128 2.94 1.01 22.19
N GLY A 129 2.60 0.61 23.41
CA GLY A 129 1.33 -0.08 23.70
C GLY A 129 0.13 0.78 23.31
N GLU A 130 0.11 2.04 23.73
CA GLU A 130 -0.98 2.97 23.39
C GLU A 130 -1.06 3.22 21.88
N ILE A 131 0.09 3.31 21.18
CA ILE A 131 0.12 3.48 19.73
C ILE A 131 -0.51 2.27 19.04
N TYR A 132 -0.17 1.05 19.46
CA TYR A 132 -0.71 -0.16 18.84
C TYR A 132 -2.21 -0.32 19.09
N GLU A 133 -2.69 -0.05 20.31
CA GLU A 133 -4.13 -0.06 20.61
C GLU A 133 -4.91 0.94 19.72
N GLU A 134 -4.34 2.10 19.47
CA GLU A 134 -4.98 3.09 18.60
C GLU A 134 -4.90 2.68 17.11
N LEU A 135 -3.80 2.09 16.68
CA LEU A 135 -3.66 1.55 15.32
C LEU A 135 -4.65 0.40 15.07
N ASP A 136 -4.86 -0.49 16.02
CA ASP A 136 -5.83 -1.59 15.92
C ASP A 136 -7.26 -1.04 15.74
N LYS A 137 -7.65 -0.04 16.53
CA LYS A 137 -8.95 0.66 16.35
C LYS A 137 -9.10 1.32 14.98
N LEU A 138 -8.02 1.91 14.46
CA LEU A 138 -8.02 2.49 13.12
C LEU A 138 -8.11 1.41 12.04
N GLN A 139 -7.48 0.24 12.25
CA GLN A 139 -7.59 -0.91 11.36
C GLN A 139 -9.03 -1.42 11.29
N ASP A 140 -9.68 -1.62 12.44
CA ASP A 140 -11.09 -2.03 12.50
C ASP A 140 -12.01 -1.03 11.78
N LYS A 141 -11.76 0.27 11.96
CA LYS A 141 -12.49 1.33 11.27
C LYS A 141 -12.25 1.29 9.76
N LEU A 142 -11.02 1.07 9.33
CA LEU A 142 -10.66 0.91 7.92
C LEU A 142 -11.38 -0.28 7.30
N ASP A 143 -11.30 -1.44 7.93
CA ASP A 143 -11.91 -2.68 7.45
C ASP A 143 -13.43 -2.53 7.31
N SER A 144 -14.10 -1.97 8.32
CA SER A 144 -15.53 -1.70 8.28
C SER A 144 -15.91 -0.79 7.12
N LYS A 145 -15.11 0.24 6.84
CA LYS A 145 -15.37 1.15 5.71
C LYS A 145 -15.14 0.47 4.36
N VAL A 146 -14.12 -0.36 4.24
CA VAL A 146 -13.85 -1.09 3.00
C VAL A 146 -14.95 -2.11 2.74
N TYR A 147 -15.40 -2.88 3.73
CA TYR A 147 -16.55 -3.77 3.57
C TYR A 147 -17.81 -3.02 3.12
N SER A 148 -18.11 -1.89 3.74
CA SER A 148 -19.23 -1.04 3.33
C SER A 148 -19.07 -0.50 1.90
N LEU A 149 -17.86 -0.07 1.53
CA LEU A 149 -17.55 0.43 0.19
C LEU A 149 -17.83 -0.62 -0.88
N TYR A 150 -17.51 -1.89 -0.62
CA TYR A 150 -17.74 -3.00 -1.54
C TYR A 150 -19.11 -3.67 -1.37
N GLU A 151 -19.98 -3.12 -0.51
CA GLU A 151 -21.35 -3.61 -0.26
C GLU A 151 -21.38 -5.06 0.26
N ILE A 152 -20.36 -5.43 1.04
CA ILE A 152 -20.25 -6.75 1.62
C ILE A 152 -20.82 -6.74 3.02
N THR A 153 -21.88 -7.49 3.24
CA THR A 153 -22.44 -7.78 4.57
C THR A 153 -21.66 -8.92 5.19
N LYS A 154 -21.13 -8.68 6.38
CA LYS A 154 -20.58 -9.76 7.24
C LYS A 154 -21.67 -10.39 8.07
#